data_9cc1dce95f52181d3f8b07d5484ae9d3
#
_entry.id   9cc1dce95f52181d3f8b07d5484ae9d3
#
_cell.length_a   1.000
_cell.length_b   1.000
_cell.length_c   1.000
_cell.angle_alpha   90.00
_cell.angle_beta   90.00
_cell.angle_gamma   90.00
#
_symmetry.space_group_name_H-M   'P 1'
#
loop_
_entity.id
_entity.type
_entity.pdbx_description
1 polymer ?
#
loop_
_entity_poly.entity_id
_entity_poly.type
_entity_poly.pdbx_seq_one_letter_code
_entity_poly.pdbx_strand_id
1 'polypeptide(L)'
;MILKKSYIRDRINSLVINFTFKFCKFENNGKILVKSMDGIGDILVRSKLAEKIIEKYGKENVYFLMKDHYKNLGEFLGYNVIGIPRKSEKSFFKRLKMMYEINKKYSPQKFLNIEFGNDSIVANIVAKDKIGVRDNSQMVQCYNGYYTESFLFRDINEKILDKIKDIGENILENNLKVEDILPDLRYKFPIDNKDIVIAVGSTARNRVCSPLKMKEYIEEIFKIYPEEKIILVGNGNLQKEYAKKIIELLPNKKIIDFVDKTNLMEAFELVTKSKLFIGFESGLYNLCFVTRKKGIGLFRDTSVPFAHEVPWLKNIGPSEKIDRSVKDEEYPDEKINSISVESFRNALEELK
;
A
#
# COMPACT_ATOMS: atom_id res chain seq x y z
N MET A 1 27.88 0.00 9.21
CA MET A 1 26.65 0.82 9.27
C MET A 1 26.12 0.81 10.70
N ILE A 2 26.04 1.96 11.36
CA ILE A 2 25.56 2.05 12.75
C ILE A 2 24.03 1.99 12.72
N LEU A 3 23.46 0.97 13.36
CA LEU A 3 22.00 0.87 13.50
C LEU A 3 21.44 2.13 14.20
N LYS A 4 20.36 2.72 13.66
CA LYS A 4 19.71 3.87 14.32
C LYS A 4 19.25 3.48 15.73
N LYS A 5 19.43 4.36 16.71
CA LYS A 5 19.03 4.15 18.12
C LYS A 5 17.57 3.66 18.27
N SER A 6 16.69 4.07 17.36
CA SER A 6 15.28 3.62 17.35
C SER A 6 15.14 2.11 17.12
N TYR A 7 15.92 1.51 16.23
CA TYR A 7 15.88 0.07 15.96
C TYR A 7 16.42 -0.76 17.13
N ILE A 8 17.51 -0.29 17.75
CA ILE A 8 18.06 -0.96 18.93
C ILE A 8 17.04 -0.96 20.06
N ARG A 9 16.41 0.18 20.32
CA ARG A 9 15.35 0.31 21.33
C ARG A 9 14.16 -0.61 21.01
N ASP A 10 13.73 -0.69 19.74
CA ASP A 10 12.64 -1.55 19.33
C ASP A 10 12.95 -3.03 19.59
N ARG A 11 14.16 -3.48 19.27
CA ARG A 11 14.64 -4.84 19.55
C ARG A 11 14.62 -5.15 21.05
N ILE A 12 15.19 -4.27 21.86
CA ILE A 12 15.22 -4.45 23.32
C ILE A 12 13.79 -4.54 23.86
N ASN A 13 12.93 -3.61 23.47
CA ASN A 13 11.52 -3.62 23.88
C ASN A 13 10.83 -4.94 23.50
N SER A 14 11.05 -5.43 22.29
CA SER A 14 10.45 -6.68 21.81
C SER A 14 10.94 -7.89 22.60
N LEU A 15 12.24 -7.94 22.90
CA LEU A 15 12.83 -9.02 23.70
C LEU A 15 12.24 -9.03 25.13
N VAL A 16 12.14 -7.87 25.77
CA VAL A 16 11.58 -7.76 27.13
C VAL A 16 10.11 -8.15 27.13
N ILE A 17 9.31 -7.68 26.18
CA ILE A 17 7.89 -8.04 26.07
C ILE A 17 7.74 -9.55 25.86
N ASN A 18 8.49 -10.12 24.92
CA ASN A 18 8.43 -11.55 24.65
C ASN A 18 8.86 -12.39 25.86
N PHE A 19 9.91 -11.96 26.59
CA PHE A 19 10.33 -12.61 27.83
C PHE A 19 9.22 -12.55 28.89
N THR A 20 8.58 -11.39 29.07
CA THR A 20 7.45 -11.23 30.01
C THR A 20 6.33 -12.20 29.67
N PHE A 21 6.02 -12.38 28.37
CA PHE A 21 4.92 -13.25 27.95
C PHE A 21 5.18 -14.74 28.16
N LYS A 22 6.45 -15.18 28.36
CA LYS A 22 6.74 -16.56 28.73
C LYS A 22 6.16 -16.95 30.11
N PHE A 23 5.91 -15.99 30.96
CA PHE A 23 5.30 -16.19 32.28
C PHE A 23 3.79 -15.97 32.30
N CYS A 24 3.19 -15.57 31.17
CA CYS A 24 1.76 -15.41 31.03
C CYS A 24 1.14 -16.68 30.43
N LYS A 25 -0.02 -17.08 30.95
CA LYS A 25 -0.84 -18.14 30.35
C LYS A 25 -1.85 -17.50 29.41
N PHE A 26 -1.78 -17.84 28.15
CA PHE A 26 -2.78 -17.46 27.14
C PHE A 26 -3.44 -18.76 26.66
N GLU A 27 -4.75 -18.85 26.85
CA GLU A 27 -5.52 -20.03 26.41
C GLU A 27 -5.78 -19.93 24.91
N ASN A 28 -5.39 -20.96 24.15
CA ASN A 28 -5.62 -20.98 22.71
C ASN A 28 -7.14 -21.08 22.42
N ASN A 29 -7.70 -20.14 21.68
CA ASN A 29 -9.13 -20.10 21.32
C ASN A 29 -9.37 -20.32 19.82
N GLY A 30 -8.39 -20.84 19.09
CA GLY A 30 -8.52 -21.20 17.67
C GLY A 30 -8.51 -20.02 16.70
N LYS A 31 -8.28 -18.78 17.18
CA LYS A 31 -8.27 -17.60 16.30
C LYS A 31 -7.01 -17.51 15.44
N ILE A 32 -7.17 -16.85 14.30
CA ILE A 32 -6.11 -16.58 13.32
C ILE A 32 -5.87 -15.08 13.30
N LEU A 33 -4.66 -14.65 13.61
CA LEU A 33 -4.26 -13.25 13.46
C LEU A 33 -3.46 -13.07 12.17
N VAL A 34 -3.88 -12.13 11.36
CA VAL A 34 -3.23 -11.77 10.08
C VAL A 34 -2.60 -10.39 10.22
N LYS A 35 -1.30 -10.28 10.01
CA LYS A 35 -0.61 -9.00 10.01
C LYS A 35 -0.73 -8.32 8.64
N SER A 36 -1.32 -7.11 8.61
CA SER A 36 -1.49 -6.27 7.42
C SER A 36 -1.37 -4.79 7.80
N MET A 37 -0.16 -4.39 8.25
CA MET A 37 0.14 -3.06 8.79
C MET A 37 0.83 -2.13 7.79
N ASP A 38 0.95 -2.54 6.55
CA ASP A 38 1.56 -1.77 5.46
C ASP A 38 0.72 -0.55 5.03
N GLY A 39 1.00 -0.02 3.85
CA GLY A 39 0.28 1.10 3.25
C GLY A 39 -1.06 0.69 2.61
N ILE A 40 -1.85 1.68 2.24
CA ILE A 40 -3.15 1.48 1.56
C ILE A 40 -3.01 0.62 0.31
N GLY A 41 -1.99 0.90 -0.51
CA GLY A 41 -1.75 0.17 -1.74
C GLY A 41 -1.53 -1.32 -1.50
N ASP A 42 -0.72 -1.66 -0.50
CA ASP A 42 -0.41 -3.04 -0.13
C ASP A 42 -1.65 -3.78 0.39
N ILE A 43 -2.48 -3.11 1.19
CA ILE A 43 -3.75 -3.66 1.69
C ILE A 43 -4.67 -4.00 0.52
N LEU A 44 -4.81 -3.09 -0.45
CA LEU A 44 -5.66 -3.28 -1.61
C LEU A 44 -5.17 -4.42 -2.50
N VAL A 45 -3.88 -4.45 -2.83
CA VAL A 45 -3.31 -5.47 -3.73
C VAL A 45 -3.36 -6.87 -3.11
N ARG A 46 -3.29 -6.99 -1.78
CA ARG A 46 -3.41 -8.27 -1.05
C ARG A 46 -4.86 -8.65 -0.70
N SER A 47 -5.85 -7.87 -1.12
CA SER A 47 -7.25 -8.12 -0.72
C SER A 47 -7.74 -9.51 -1.12
N LYS A 48 -7.34 -10.05 -2.29
CA LYS A 48 -7.74 -11.38 -2.72
C LYS A 48 -7.09 -12.50 -1.89
N LEU A 49 -5.83 -12.33 -1.49
CA LEU A 49 -5.20 -13.25 -0.55
C LEU A 49 -5.91 -13.22 0.82
N ALA A 50 -6.28 -12.04 1.29
CA ALA A 50 -7.04 -11.90 2.54
C ALA A 50 -8.41 -12.58 2.48
N GLU A 51 -9.13 -12.47 1.35
CA GLU A 51 -10.38 -13.20 1.11
C GLU A 51 -10.16 -14.72 1.20
N LYS A 52 -9.13 -15.26 0.53
CA LYS A 52 -8.81 -16.71 0.59
C LYS A 52 -8.44 -17.19 2.01
N ILE A 53 -7.77 -16.36 2.79
CA ILE A 53 -7.50 -16.67 4.21
C ILE A 53 -8.81 -16.74 4.99
N ILE A 54 -9.72 -15.80 4.77
CA ILE A 54 -11.05 -15.79 5.40
C ILE A 54 -11.85 -17.02 4.97
N GLU A 55 -11.83 -17.38 3.69
CA GLU A 55 -12.49 -18.59 3.15
C GLU A 55 -11.96 -19.88 3.80
N LYS A 56 -10.61 -19.99 3.96
CA LYS A 56 -9.98 -21.19 4.56
C LYS A 56 -10.29 -21.36 6.05
N TYR A 57 -10.30 -20.28 6.81
CA TYR A 57 -10.34 -20.36 8.28
C TYR A 57 -11.67 -19.91 8.90
N GLY A 58 -12.61 -19.38 8.11
CA GLY A 58 -13.88 -18.81 8.56
C GLY A 58 -13.75 -17.37 9.04
N LYS A 59 -14.69 -16.51 8.62
CA LYS A 59 -14.67 -15.07 8.92
C LYS A 59 -14.63 -14.78 10.42
N GLU A 60 -15.36 -15.54 11.22
CA GLU A 60 -15.48 -15.40 12.68
C GLU A 60 -14.17 -15.71 13.42
N ASN A 61 -13.24 -16.41 12.75
CA ASN A 61 -11.95 -16.80 13.33
C ASN A 61 -10.79 -15.92 12.91
N VAL A 62 -10.92 -15.16 11.80
CA VAL A 62 -9.82 -14.38 11.21
C VAL A 62 -9.90 -12.91 11.63
N TYR A 63 -8.81 -12.39 12.19
CA TYR A 63 -8.67 -11.00 12.62
C TYR A 63 -7.42 -10.38 12.01
N PHE A 64 -7.56 -9.19 11.44
CA PHE A 64 -6.46 -8.46 10.81
C PHE A 64 -5.88 -7.39 11.74
N LEU A 65 -4.59 -7.47 12.03
CA LEU A 65 -3.84 -6.41 12.68
C LEU A 65 -3.53 -5.34 11.63
N MET A 66 -4.10 -4.16 11.78
CA MET A 66 -3.94 -3.05 10.85
C MET A 66 -3.61 -1.77 11.62
N LYS A 67 -2.96 -0.80 10.96
CA LYS A 67 -2.82 0.55 11.53
C LYS A 67 -4.21 1.13 11.80
N ASP A 68 -4.38 1.75 12.95
CA ASP A 68 -5.68 2.24 13.43
C ASP A 68 -6.37 3.18 12.42
N HIS A 69 -5.60 4.04 11.74
CA HIS A 69 -6.13 4.94 10.70
C HIS A 69 -6.57 4.25 9.40
N TYR A 70 -6.30 2.96 9.22
CA TYR A 70 -6.80 2.14 8.10
C TYR A 70 -7.93 1.18 8.53
N LYS A 71 -8.41 1.30 9.75
CA LYS A 71 -9.47 0.42 10.28
C LYS A 71 -10.71 0.46 9.39
N ASN A 72 -11.20 1.66 9.03
CA ASN A 72 -12.36 1.81 8.16
C ASN A 72 -12.19 1.15 6.79
N LEU A 73 -10.96 1.19 6.23
CA LEU A 73 -10.65 0.48 4.99
C LEU A 73 -10.76 -1.03 5.16
N GLY A 74 -10.20 -1.59 6.23
CA GLY A 74 -10.29 -3.02 6.50
C GLY A 74 -11.73 -3.48 6.73
N GLU A 75 -12.53 -2.72 7.48
CA GLU A 75 -13.95 -3.00 7.69
C GLU A 75 -14.75 -2.92 6.38
N PHE A 76 -14.47 -1.93 5.51
CA PHE A 76 -15.04 -1.83 4.18
C PHE A 76 -14.68 -3.04 3.30
N LEU A 77 -13.47 -3.57 3.42
CA LEU A 77 -13.04 -4.80 2.74
C LEU A 77 -13.69 -6.06 3.35
N GLY A 78 -14.37 -5.95 4.48
CA GLY A 78 -15.07 -7.04 5.15
C GLY A 78 -14.25 -7.78 6.19
N TYR A 79 -13.14 -7.19 6.65
CA TYR A 79 -12.26 -7.78 7.66
C TYR A 79 -12.73 -7.50 9.09
N ASN A 80 -12.44 -8.44 10.01
CA ASN A 80 -12.48 -8.14 11.43
C ASN A 80 -11.15 -7.46 11.80
N VAL A 81 -11.18 -6.18 12.09
CA VAL A 81 -9.97 -5.38 12.28
C VAL A 81 -9.62 -5.17 13.73
N ILE A 82 -8.37 -5.40 14.09
CA ILE A 82 -7.73 -4.97 15.33
C ILE A 82 -6.83 -3.78 14.97
N GLY A 83 -7.28 -2.58 15.35
CA GLY A 83 -6.53 -1.33 15.08
C GLY A 83 -5.31 -1.22 16.00
N ILE A 84 -4.14 -0.96 15.43
CA ILE A 84 -2.89 -0.74 16.15
C ILE A 84 -2.59 0.77 16.16
N PRO A 85 -2.73 1.44 17.32
CA PRO A 85 -2.46 2.88 17.41
C PRO A 85 -0.98 3.19 17.26
N ARG A 86 -0.63 4.17 16.43
CA ARG A 86 0.77 4.60 16.20
C ARG A 86 1.53 4.93 17.49
N LYS A 87 0.83 5.44 18.51
CA LYS A 87 1.45 5.75 19.82
C LYS A 87 1.88 4.50 20.58
N SER A 88 1.25 3.36 20.34
CA SER A 88 1.59 2.07 20.98
C SER A 88 2.86 1.48 20.41
N GLU A 89 3.16 1.70 19.13
CA GLU A 89 4.40 1.24 18.51
C GLU A 89 5.65 1.92 19.10
N LYS A 90 5.50 3.18 19.56
CA LYS A 90 6.61 4.03 20.03
C LYS A 90 6.87 3.96 21.55
N SER A 91 5.92 3.50 22.33
CA SER A 91 5.99 3.49 23.81
C SER A 91 6.02 2.06 24.33
N PHE A 92 7.06 1.71 25.10
CA PHE A 92 7.22 0.37 25.69
C PHE A 92 5.97 -0.09 26.47
N PHE A 93 5.53 0.70 27.46
CA PHE A 93 4.38 0.30 28.30
C PHE A 93 3.07 0.21 27.53
N LYS A 94 2.81 1.13 26.59
CA LYS A 94 1.61 1.08 25.75
C LYS A 94 1.64 -0.15 24.85
N ARG A 95 2.79 -0.49 24.31
CA ARG A 95 3.00 -1.68 23.48
C ARG A 95 2.83 -2.96 24.31
N LEU A 96 3.47 -3.05 25.47
CA LEU A 96 3.32 -4.18 26.38
C LEU A 96 1.86 -4.43 26.71
N LYS A 97 1.15 -3.38 27.16
CA LYS A 97 -0.29 -3.47 27.49
C LYS A 97 -1.11 -3.92 26.27
N MET A 98 -0.93 -3.27 25.14
CA MET A 98 -1.67 -3.59 23.90
C MET A 98 -1.44 -5.03 23.47
N MET A 99 -0.18 -5.49 23.41
CA MET A 99 0.15 -6.84 23.00
C MET A 99 -0.35 -7.89 24.01
N TYR A 100 -0.33 -7.57 25.30
CA TYR A 100 -0.94 -8.41 26.32
C TYR A 100 -2.46 -8.56 26.10
N GLU A 101 -3.18 -7.46 25.89
CA GLU A 101 -4.62 -7.49 25.62
C GLU A 101 -4.97 -8.26 24.34
N ILE A 102 -4.19 -8.09 23.27
CA ILE A 102 -4.37 -8.84 22.03
C ILE A 102 -4.16 -10.34 22.27
N ASN A 103 -3.04 -10.72 22.89
CA ASN A 103 -2.75 -12.13 23.16
C ASN A 103 -3.81 -12.75 24.10
N LYS A 104 -4.24 -12.03 25.15
CA LYS A 104 -5.26 -12.51 26.08
C LYS A 104 -6.63 -12.67 25.43
N LYS A 105 -7.06 -11.69 24.62
CA LYS A 105 -8.39 -11.68 24.01
C LYS A 105 -8.52 -12.66 22.86
N TYR A 106 -7.51 -12.69 22.00
CA TYR A 106 -7.58 -13.45 20.74
C TYR A 106 -6.86 -14.80 20.84
N SER A 107 -5.83 -14.90 21.70
CA SER A 107 -5.07 -16.13 21.97
C SER A 107 -4.89 -17.00 20.71
N PRO A 108 -4.17 -16.50 19.68
CA PRO A 108 -4.22 -17.07 18.35
C PRO A 108 -3.58 -18.43 18.26
N GLN A 109 -4.22 -19.34 17.53
CA GLN A 109 -3.61 -20.60 17.11
C GLN A 109 -2.54 -20.32 16.05
N LYS A 110 -2.88 -19.48 15.05
CA LYS A 110 -1.95 -19.12 13.99
C LYS A 110 -1.76 -17.60 13.91
N PHE A 111 -0.55 -17.19 13.62
CA PHE A 111 -0.21 -15.82 13.23
C PHE A 111 0.38 -15.84 11.82
N LEU A 112 -0.27 -15.13 10.90
CA LEU A 112 0.07 -15.09 9.49
C LEU A 112 0.58 -13.68 9.14
N ASN A 113 1.85 -13.57 8.77
CA ASN A 113 2.39 -12.33 8.24
C ASN A 113 2.27 -12.32 6.71
N ILE A 114 1.34 -11.53 6.18
CA ILE A 114 1.13 -11.38 4.74
C ILE A 114 1.89 -10.20 4.13
N GLU A 115 2.73 -9.53 4.90
CA GLU A 115 3.57 -8.41 4.43
C GLU A 115 4.87 -8.91 3.81
N PHE A 116 5.51 -8.04 3.03
CA PHE A 116 6.78 -8.36 2.35
C PHE A 116 8.01 -8.27 3.26
N GLY A 117 7.82 -7.82 4.47
CA GLY A 117 8.87 -7.63 5.46
C GLY A 117 8.49 -8.12 6.85
N ASN A 118 9.41 -7.90 7.78
CA ASN A 118 9.31 -8.38 9.15
C ASN A 118 9.44 -7.21 10.14
N ASP A 119 8.85 -7.34 11.31
CA ASP A 119 8.98 -6.36 12.39
C ASP A 119 8.76 -6.99 13.77
N SER A 120 8.81 -6.14 14.77
CA SER A 120 8.71 -6.52 16.17
C SER A 120 7.33 -7.06 16.62
N ILE A 121 6.28 -6.88 15.85
CA ILE A 121 4.95 -7.46 16.15
C ILE A 121 5.01 -8.97 16.09
N VAL A 122 5.77 -9.52 15.13
CA VAL A 122 6.00 -10.97 15.01
C VAL A 122 6.56 -11.57 16.31
N ALA A 123 7.47 -10.85 16.98
CA ALA A 123 8.03 -11.29 18.25
C ALA A 123 7.04 -11.25 19.41
N ASN A 124 6.10 -10.29 19.40
CA ASN A 124 5.23 -9.99 20.54
C ASN A 124 3.84 -10.67 20.48
N ILE A 125 3.46 -11.28 19.37
CA ILE A 125 2.29 -12.15 19.31
C ILE A 125 2.67 -13.55 19.80
N VAL A 126 1.86 -14.10 20.68
CA VAL A 126 2.00 -15.49 21.16
C VAL A 126 1.02 -16.34 20.39
N ALA A 127 1.52 -17.17 19.51
CA ALA A 127 0.75 -18.12 18.70
C ALA A 127 1.47 -19.47 18.64
N LYS A 128 0.73 -20.56 18.44
CA LYS A 128 1.33 -21.89 18.23
C LYS A 128 2.12 -21.91 16.94
N ASP A 129 1.51 -21.48 15.85
CA ASP A 129 2.10 -21.44 14.53
C ASP A 129 2.25 -19.99 14.08
N LYS A 130 3.44 -19.62 13.63
CA LYS A 130 3.76 -18.30 13.07
C LYS A 130 4.37 -18.48 11.70
N ILE A 131 3.66 -18.04 10.68
CA ILE A 131 4.07 -18.20 9.28
C ILE A 131 4.31 -16.84 8.64
N GLY A 132 5.41 -16.68 7.92
CA GLY A 132 5.66 -15.43 7.21
C GLY A 132 6.98 -15.36 6.47
N VAL A 133 7.19 -14.20 5.85
CA VAL A 133 8.36 -13.92 5.03
C VAL A 133 9.59 -13.68 5.90
N ARG A 134 10.70 -14.30 5.56
CA ARG A 134 12.00 -14.04 6.14
C ARG A 134 12.59 -12.77 5.52
N ASP A 135 13.00 -11.84 6.36
CA ASP A 135 13.68 -10.61 5.93
C ASP A 135 15.16 -10.66 6.31
N ASN A 136 16.02 -10.56 5.33
CA ASN A 136 17.48 -10.61 5.53
C ASN A 136 18.13 -9.23 5.75
N SER A 137 17.32 -8.17 5.80
CA SER A 137 17.84 -6.84 6.11
C SER A 137 18.41 -6.80 7.54
N GLN A 138 19.55 -6.14 7.73
CA GLN A 138 20.19 -6.01 9.05
C GLN A 138 19.29 -5.38 10.12
N MET A 139 18.25 -4.65 9.69
CA MET A 139 17.35 -3.96 10.60
C MET A 139 16.34 -4.88 11.27
N VAL A 140 15.85 -5.89 10.56
CA VAL A 140 14.70 -6.71 11.03
C VAL A 140 14.94 -8.21 10.98
N GLN A 141 16.07 -8.69 10.43
CA GLN A 141 16.42 -10.12 10.38
C GLN A 141 16.38 -10.83 11.75
N CYS A 142 16.57 -10.08 12.85
CA CYS A 142 16.48 -10.61 14.21
C CYS A 142 15.09 -11.14 14.56
N TYR A 143 14.06 -10.76 13.83
CA TYR A 143 12.69 -11.23 14.04
C TYR A 143 12.38 -12.54 13.29
N ASN A 144 13.25 -12.98 12.37
CA ASN A 144 13.05 -14.23 11.63
C ASN A 144 12.97 -15.47 12.56
N GLY A 145 13.70 -15.47 13.66
CA GLY A 145 13.70 -16.57 14.63
C GLY A 145 12.40 -16.73 15.44
N TYR A 146 11.43 -15.84 15.27
CA TYR A 146 10.13 -15.95 15.92
C TYR A 146 9.06 -16.68 15.08
N TYR A 147 9.34 -16.98 13.82
CA TYR A 147 8.48 -17.81 13.00
C TYR A 147 8.69 -19.29 13.31
N THR A 148 7.62 -20.07 13.28
CA THR A 148 7.67 -21.53 13.23
C THR A 148 7.97 -22.02 11.82
N GLU A 149 7.40 -21.30 10.83
CA GLU A 149 7.63 -21.53 9.41
C GLU A 149 7.91 -20.21 8.70
N SER A 150 8.98 -20.16 7.93
CA SER A 150 9.37 -18.95 7.20
C SER A 150 9.99 -19.28 5.85
N PHE A 151 9.72 -18.43 4.87
CA PHE A 151 10.20 -18.58 3.51
C PHE A 151 10.87 -17.29 3.03
N LEU A 152 11.64 -17.40 1.95
CA LEU A 152 12.28 -16.28 1.24
C LEU A 152 11.63 -16.12 -0.12
N PHE A 153 11.48 -14.90 -0.60
CA PHE A 153 11.18 -14.68 -2.00
C PHE A 153 12.32 -15.14 -2.88
N ARG A 154 11.99 -15.70 -4.05
CA ARG A 154 12.99 -16.17 -5.03
C ARG A 154 13.82 -15.02 -5.55
N ASP A 155 13.17 -13.88 -5.87
CA ASP A 155 13.82 -12.64 -6.28
C ASP A 155 13.19 -11.45 -5.52
N ILE A 156 14.04 -10.57 -4.98
CA ILE A 156 13.60 -9.34 -4.33
C ILE A 156 12.94 -8.36 -5.32
N ASN A 157 13.27 -8.45 -6.60
CA ASN A 157 12.70 -7.63 -7.67
C ASN A 157 11.48 -8.24 -8.36
N GLU A 158 11.02 -9.38 -7.90
CA GLU A 158 9.83 -10.06 -8.40
C GLU A 158 8.61 -9.14 -8.39
N LYS A 159 7.72 -9.29 -9.38
CA LYS A 159 6.46 -8.52 -9.45
C LYS A 159 5.65 -8.75 -8.18
N ILE A 160 4.91 -7.73 -7.78
CA ILE A 160 4.17 -7.75 -6.51
C ILE A 160 3.18 -8.92 -6.41
N LEU A 161 2.52 -9.28 -7.51
CA LEU A 161 1.58 -10.39 -7.55
C LEU A 161 2.26 -11.74 -7.37
N ASP A 162 3.47 -11.93 -7.93
CA ASP A 162 4.23 -13.16 -7.72
C ASP A 162 4.62 -13.31 -6.24
N LYS A 163 5.05 -12.22 -5.60
CA LYS A 163 5.32 -12.22 -4.15
C LYS A 163 4.09 -12.56 -3.32
N ILE A 164 2.92 -12.01 -3.68
CA ILE A 164 1.65 -12.32 -2.99
C ILE A 164 1.26 -13.77 -3.22
N LYS A 165 1.49 -14.30 -4.42
CA LYS A 165 1.28 -15.71 -4.74
C LYS A 165 2.16 -16.60 -3.84
N ASP A 166 3.46 -16.31 -3.75
CA ASP A 166 4.38 -17.07 -2.91
C ASP A 166 3.97 -17.04 -1.42
N ILE A 167 3.53 -15.88 -0.92
CA ILE A 167 2.95 -15.77 0.43
C ILE A 167 1.72 -16.67 0.56
N GLY A 168 0.83 -16.59 -0.42
CA GLY A 168 -0.41 -17.37 -0.44
C GLY A 168 -0.16 -18.86 -0.45
N GLU A 169 0.76 -19.36 -1.28
CA GLU A 169 1.15 -20.77 -1.36
C GLU A 169 1.61 -21.31 -0.01
N ASN A 170 2.47 -20.55 0.69
CA ASN A 170 2.99 -20.95 2.00
C ASN A 170 1.92 -20.89 3.11
N ILE A 171 1.02 -19.90 3.10
CA ILE A 171 0.00 -19.73 4.14
C ILE A 171 -1.19 -20.66 3.92
N LEU A 172 -1.60 -20.82 2.67
CA LEU A 172 -2.75 -21.63 2.31
C LEU A 172 -2.42 -23.11 2.08
N GLU A 173 -1.11 -23.43 2.00
CA GLU A 173 -0.62 -24.80 1.74
C GLU A 173 -1.18 -25.39 0.44
N ASN A 174 -1.33 -24.53 -0.59
CA ASN A 174 -1.88 -24.87 -1.90
C ASN A 174 -1.04 -24.24 -3.01
N ASN A 175 -0.93 -24.92 -4.15
CA ASN A 175 -0.37 -24.30 -5.35
C ASN A 175 -1.36 -23.25 -5.88
N LEU A 176 -0.85 -22.03 -6.12
CA LEU A 176 -1.63 -20.91 -6.63
C LEU A 176 -1.09 -20.43 -7.97
N LYS A 177 -2.00 -19.95 -8.81
CA LYS A 177 -1.66 -19.12 -9.98
C LYS A 177 -1.82 -17.65 -9.62
N VAL A 178 -1.22 -16.77 -10.39
CA VAL A 178 -1.37 -15.30 -10.20
C VAL A 178 -2.84 -14.88 -10.31
N GLU A 179 -3.59 -15.53 -11.20
CA GLU A 179 -5.02 -15.29 -11.38
C GLU A 179 -5.84 -15.59 -10.12
N ASP A 180 -5.41 -16.56 -9.32
CA ASP A 180 -6.10 -16.94 -8.07
C ASP A 180 -6.01 -15.88 -6.98
N ILE A 181 -5.00 -15.02 -7.07
CA ILE A 181 -4.74 -13.95 -6.08
C ILE A 181 -4.88 -12.55 -6.69
N LEU A 182 -5.27 -12.44 -7.95
CA LEU A 182 -5.51 -11.17 -8.62
C LEU A 182 -6.73 -10.48 -7.98
N PRO A 183 -6.57 -9.32 -7.33
CA PRO A 183 -7.67 -8.65 -6.67
C PRO A 183 -8.65 -8.04 -7.68
N ASP A 184 -9.95 -8.12 -7.34
CA ASP A 184 -11.02 -7.45 -8.10
C ASP A 184 -12.04 -6.86 -7.12
N LEU A 185 -12.00 -5.55 -6.95
CA LEU A 185 -12.88 -4.82 -6.03
C LEU A 185 -13.98 -4.03 -6.75
N ARG A 186 -14.21 -4.27 -8.04
CA ARG A 186 -15.27 -3.55 -8.81
C ARG A 186 -16.64 -3.65 -8.16
N TYR A 187 -16.96 -4.80 -7.57
CA TYR A 187 -18.24 -5.04 -6.90
C TYR A 187 -18.49 -4.17 -5.67
N LYS A 188 -17.44 -3.54 -5.11
CA LYS A 188 -17.53 -2.65 -3.94
C LYS A 188 -17.78 -1.19 -4.30
N PHE A 189 -17.64 -0.82 -5.56
CA PHE A 189 -17.73 0.56 -6.00
C PHE A 189 -18.72 0.74 -7.13
N PRO A 190 -19.55 1.79 -7.07
CA PRO A 190 -20.45 2.11 -8.18
C PRO A 190 -19.63 2.51 -9.40
N ILE A 191 -20.06 2.06 -10.58
CA ILE A 191 -19.47 2.45 -11.85
C ILE A 191 -20.08 3.77 -12.27
N ASP A 192 -19.27 4.79 -12.42
CA ASP A 192 -19.56 6.04 -13.10
C ASP A 192 -18.32 6.40 -13.93
N ASN A 193 -18.49 7.20 -14.99
CA ASN A 193 -17.39 7.58 -15.88
C ASN A 193 -17.44 9.09 -16.14
N LYS A 194 -17.48 9.85 -15.06
CA LYS A 194 -17.46 11.32 -15.08
C LYS A 194 -16.12 11.84 -14.64
N ASP A 195 -15.73 12.95 -15.20
CA ASP A 195 -14.57 13.73 -14.85
C ASP A 195 -13.24 12.93 -14.94
N ILE A 196 -12.14 13.63 -14.80
CA ILE A 196 -10.78 13.05 -14.77
C ILE A 196 -10.21 13.34 -13.39
N VAL A 197 -9.70 12.34 -12.72
CA VAL A 197 -9.09 12.48 -11.39
C VAL A 197 -7.57 12.43 -11.49
N ILE A 198 -6.90 13.43 -10.92
CA ILE A 198 -5.45 13.47 -10.79
C ILE A 198 -5.05 13.40 -9.32
N ALA A 199 -4.33 12.33 -8.94
CA ALA A 199 -3.72 12.23 -7.63
C ALA A 199 -2.42 13.02 -7.60
N VAL A 200 -2.39 14.12 -6.84
CA VAL A 200 -1.27 15.07 -6.82
C VAL A 200 -0.17 14.73 -5.82
N GLY A 201 -0.10 13.49 -5.36
CA GLY A 201 0.93 13.13 -4.40
C GLY A 201 1.23 11.65 -4.24
N SER A 202 2.36 11.41 -3.59
CA SER A 202 2.81 10.11 -3.12
C SER A 202 3.44 10.26 -1.74
N THR A 203 3.63 9.16 -1.01
CA THR A 203 4.34 9.16 0.27
C THR A 203 5.81 9.53 0.12
N ALA A 204 6.41 9.24 -1.01
CA ALA A 204 7.79 9.61 -1.35
C ALA A 204 7.79 10.82 -2.31
N ARG A 205 8.47 11.89 -1.91
CA ARG A 205 8.49 13.18 -2.65
C ARG A 205 9.09 13.04 -4.05
N ASN A 206 10.11 12.22 -4.18
CA ASN A 206 10.80 11.94 -5.44
C ASN A 206 9.98 11.16 -6.49
N ARG A 207 8.77 10.74 -6.13
CA ARG A 207 7.82 10.10 -7.06
C ARG A 207 6.86 11.09 -7.72
N VAL A 208 6.97 12.38 -7.42
CA VAL A 208 6.05 13.40 -7.89
C VAL A 208 6.78 14.36 -8.83
N CYS A 209 6.25 14.60 -10.02
CA CYS A 209 6.81 15.57 -10.95
C CYS A 209 6.54 17.02 -10.51
N SER A 210 7.21 17.99 -11.11
CA SER A 210 6.98 19.39 -10.83
C SER A 210 5.57 19.85 -11.27
N PRO A 211 5.01 20.93 -10.64
CA PRO A 211 3.74 21.49 -11.09
C PRO A 211 3.77 21.97 -12.56
N LEU A 212 4.92 22.47 -13.04
CA LEU A 212 5.10 22.85 -14.46
C LEU A 212 4.96 21.63 -15.37
N LYS A 213 5.55 20.50 -15.00
CA LYS A 213 5.45 19.28 -15.78
C LYS A 213 4.02 18.71 -15.78
N MET A 214 3.35 18.75 -14.64
CA MET A 214 1.93 18.35 -14.55
C MET A 214 1.03 19.26 -15.38
N LYS A 215 1.32 20.57 -15.45
CA LYS A 215 0.62 21.50 -16.34
C LYS A 215 0.66 21.03 -17.79
N GLU A 216 1.83 20.63 -18.31
CA GLU A 216 1.97 20.14 -19.67
C GLU A 216 1.07 18.92 -19.92
N TYR A 217 1.00 17.99 -18.98
CA TYR A 217 0.11 16.81 -19.08
C TYR A 217 -1.37 17.21 -19.04
N ILE A 218 -1.75 18.14 -18.19
CA ILE A 218 -3.13 18.65 -18.10
C ILE A 218 -3.54 19.34 -19.42
N GLU A 219 -2.63 20.04 -20.05
CA GLU A 219 -2.91 20.66 -21.37
C GLU A 219 -3.18 19.58 -22.44
N GLU A 220 -2.47 18.46 -22.43
CA GLU A 220 -2.76 17.32 -23.32
C GLU A 220 -4.12 16.66 -22.99
N ILE A 221 -4.46 16.54 -21.73
CA ILE A 221 -5.78 16.03 -21.33
C ILE A 221 -6.88 16.90 -21.92
N PHE A 222 -6.81 18.23 -21.81
CA PHE A 222 -7.84 19.14 -22.34
C PHE A 222 -7.88 19.20 -23.89
N LYS A 223 -6.82 18.77 -24.59
CA LYS A 223 -6.88 18.61 -26.06
C LYS A 223 -7.75 17.40 -26.45
N ILE A 224 -7.70 16.33 -25.67
CA ILE A 224 -8.45 15.08 -25.94
C ILE A 224 -9.84 15.11 -25.30
N TYR A 225 -9.96 15.71 -24.13
CA TYR A 225 -11.17 15.79 -23.30
C TYR A 225 -11.54 17.25 -22.96
N PRO A 226 -11.91 18.11 -23.91
CA PRO A 226 -12.08 19.55 -23.68
C PRO A 226 -13.26 19.90 -22.76
N GLU A 227 -14.26 19.05 -22.66
CA GLU A 227 -15.47 19.29 -21.84
C GLU A 227 -15.38 18.72 -20.43
N GLU A 228 -14.42 17.84 -20.17
CA GLU A 228 -14.28 17.17 -18.88
C GLU A 228 -13.74 18.14 -17.82
N LYS A 229 -14.05 17.87 -16.56
CA LYS A 229 -13.45 18.53 -15.41
C LYS A 229 -12.28 17.70 -14.91
N ILE A 230 -11.27 18.37 -14.36
CA ILE A 230 -10.18 17.72 -13.66
C ILE A 230 -10.37 17.92 -12.18
N ILE A 231 -10.35 16.83 -11.42
CA ILE A 231 -10.45 16.82 -9.97
C ILE A 231 -9.07 16.47 -9.42
N LEU A 232 -8.48 17.38 -8.64
CA LEU A 232 -7.22 17.13 -7.94
C LEU A 232 -7.52 16.50 -6.59
N VAL A 233 -6.91 15.35 -6.28
CA VAL A 233 -7.06 14.65 -5.00
C VAL A 233 -5.71 14.42 -4.34
N GLY A 234 -5.69 14.50 -3.01
CA GLY A 234 -4.48 14.32 -2.23
C GLY A 234 -4.69 14.70 -0.77
N ASN A 235 -3.64 14.54 0.05
CA ASN A 235 -3.71 14.82 1.47
C ASN A 235 -2.39 15.41 1.99
N GLY A 236 -2.47 16.51 2.72
CA GLY A 236 -1.35 17.16 3.38
C GLY A 236 -0.86 18.45 2.72
N ASN A 237 -0.16 19.28 3.49
CA ASN A 237 0.21 20.64 3.11
C ASN A 237 1.01 20.72 1.81
N LEU A 238 1.94 19.80 1.58
CA LEU A 238 2.73 19.78 0.35
C LEU A 238 1.88 19.59 -0.90
N GLN A 239 0.84 18.75 -0.80
CA GLN A 239 -0.08 18.48 -1.90
C GLN A 239 -1.05 19.65 -2.11
N LYS A 240 -1.44 20.35 -1.05
CA LYS A 240 -2.20 21.62 -1.16
C LYS A 240 -1.42 22.68 -1.93
N GLU A 241 -0.15 22.90 -1.58
CA GLU A 241 0.71 23.84 -2.28
C GLU A 241 0.92 23.45 -3.75
N TYR A 242 1.08 22.16 -3.99
CA TYR A 242 1.20 21.62 -5.34
C TYR A 242 -0.06 21.87 -6.17
N ALA A 243 -1.25 21.54 -5.66
CA ALA A 243 -2.53 21.78 -6.31
C ALA A 243 -2.76 23.28 -6.58
N LYS A 244 -2.47 24.13 -5.60
CA LYS A 244 -2.55 25.59 -5.76
C LYS A 244 -1.69 26.07 -6.94
N LYS A 245 -0.44 25.63 -7.04
CA LYS A 245 0.44 25.98 -8.15
C LYS A 245 -0.09 25.53 -9.50
N ILE A 246 -0.68 24.33 -9.59
CA ILE A 246 -1.31 23.84 -10.83
C ILE A 246 -2.45 24.77 -11.25
N ILE A 247 -3.33 25.14 -10.32
CA ILE A 247 -4.48 26.02 -10.60
C ILE A 247 -4.02 27.42 -11.04
N GLU A 248 -2.99 27.98 -10.37
CA GLU A 248 -2.38 29.25 -10.75
C GLU A 248 -1.76 29.22 -12.17
N LEU A 249 -1.21 28.09 -12.58
CA LEU A 249 -0.64 27.90 -13.93
C LEU A 249 -1.70 27.68 -15.01
N LEU A 250 -2.94 27.37 -14.64
CA LEU A 250 -4.04 27.00 -15.53
C LEU A 250 -5.36 27.70 -15.15
N PRO A 251 -5.40 29.06 -15.01
CA PRO A 251 -6.49 29.79 -14.37
C PRO A 251 -7.85 29.67 -15.11
N ASN A 252 -7.82 29.38 -16.41
CA ASN A 252 -9.02 29.32 -17.25
C ASN A 252 -9.50 27.88 -17.53
N LYS A 253 -8.99 26.87 -16.79
CA LYS A 253 -9.35 25.47 -16.98
C LYS A 253 -10.32 25.00 -15.91
N LYS A 254 -11.16 24.02 -16.26
CA LYS A 254 -12.16 23.40 -15.37
C LYS A 254 -11.45 22.45 -14.37
N ILE A 255 -10.69 23.01 -13.40
CA ILE A 255 -9.96 22.27 -12.38
C ILE A 255 -10.58 22.50 -11.01
N ILE A 256 -10.89 21.43 -10.31
CA ILE A 256 -11.51 21.44 -8.97
C ILE A 256 -10.50 20.85 -7.96
N ASP A 257 -10.22 21.60 -6.91
CA ASP A 257 -9.34 21.19 -5.84
C ASP A 257 -10.11 20.47 -4.72
N PHE A 258 -9.85 19.17 -4.55
CA PHE A 258 -10.32 18.33 -3.45
C PHE A 258 -9.19 17.89 -2.50
N VAL A 259 -8.00 18.48 -2.61
CA VAL A 259 -6.87 18.14 -1.72
C VAL A 259 -7.18 18.54 -0.28
N ASP A 260 -7.04 17.62 0.66
CA ASP A 260 -7.46 17.72 2.08
C ASP A 260 -8.96 18.02 2.31
N LYS A 261 -9.80 17.85 1.30
CA LYS A 261 -11.24 18.09 1.40
C LYS A 261 -12.04 16.79 1.38
N THR A 262 -11.34 15.64 1.31
CA THR A 262 -11.95 14.32 1.30
C THR A 262 -11.29 13.42 2.35
N ASN A 263 -12.07 12.56 2.96
CA ASN A 263 -11.54 11.40 3.67
C ASN A 263 -11.11 10.32 2.66
N LEU A 264 -10.50 9.23 3.15
CA LEU A 264 -9.97 8.17 2.29
C LEU A 264 -11.04 7.52 1.41
N MET A 265 -12.23 7.26 1.95
CA MET A 265 -13.30 6.58 1.21
C MET A 265 -13.93 7.49 0.16
N GLU A 266 -14.09 8.78 0.46
CA GLU A 266 -14.53 9.79 -0.51
C GLU A 266 -13.53 9.96 -1.65
N ALA A 267 -12.22 9.95 -1.35
CA ALA A 267 -11.19 9.96 -2.39
C ALA A 267 -11.25 8.69 -3.26
N PHE A 268 -11.54 7.53 -2.66
CA PHE A 268 -11.75 6.28 -3.39
C PHE A 268 -12.96 6.37 -4.33
N GLU A 269 -14.08 6.94 -3.86
CA GLU A 269 -15.25 7.15 -4.71
C GLU A 269 -14.96 8.07 -5.90
N LEU A 270 -14.25 9.18 -5.68
CA LEU A 270 -13.85 10.06 -6.78
C LEU A 270 -13.04 9.31 -7.84
N VAL A 271 -12.05 8.54 -7.42
CA VAL A 271 -11.21 7.76 -8.33
C VAL A 271 -12.03 6.69 -9.07
N THR A 272 -12.87 5.94 -8.37
CA THR A 272 -13.61 4.83 -8.98
C THR A 272 -14.75 5.30 -9.89
N LYS A 273 -15.32 6.47 -9.63
CA LYS A 273 -16.31 7.12 -10.48
C LYS A 273 -15.71 7.92 -11.65
N SER A 274 -14.40 8.12 -11.68
CA SER A 274 -13.76 8.90 -12.75
C SER A 274 -13.82 8.18 -14.11
N LYS A 275 -13.78 8.94 -15.19
CA LYS A 275 -13.56 8.43 -16.55
C LYS A 275 -12.13 7.92 -16.70
N LEU A 276 -11.17 8.65 -16.16
CA LEU A 276 -9.75 8.37 -16.23
C LEU A 276 -9.06 8.81 -14.92
N PHE A 277 -8.13 8.02 -14.46
CA PHE A 277 -7.24 8.36 -13.35
C PHE A 277 -5.83 8.67 -13.86
N ILE A 278 -5.20 9.71 -13.32
CA ILE A 278 -3.77 9.98 -13.51
C ILE A 278 -3.14 10.14 -12.13
N GLY A 279 -1.99 9.54 -11.92
CA GLY A 279 -1.31 9.69 -10.65
C GLY A 279 0.06 9.02 -10.59
N PHE A 280 0.69 9.19 -9.45
CA PHE A 280 1.99 8.62 -9.15
C PHE A 280 1.86 7.25 -8.47
N GLU A 281 2.97 6.54 -8.32
CA GLU A 281 3.03 5.32 -7.51
C GLU A 281 2.52 5.62 -6.08
N SER A 282 1.29 5.19 -5.79
CA SER A 282 0.55 5.55 -4.56
C SER A 282 -0.58 4.55 -4.27
N GLY A 283 -1.25 4.72 -3.12
CA GLY A 283 -2.42 3.93 -2.78
C GLY A 283 -3.59 4.09 -3.76
N LEU A 284 -3.80 5.29 -4.33
CA LEU A 284 -4.85 5.55 -5.32
C LEU A 284 -4.55 4.91 -6.68
N TYR A 285 -3.27 4.81 -7.07
CA TYR A 285 -2.88 4.04 -8.24
C TYR A 285 -3.22 2.54 -8.06
N ASN A 286 -2.92 1.97 -6.89
CA ASN A 286 -3.29 0.59 -6.58
C ASN A 286 -4.81 0.39 -6.50
N LEU A 287 -5.58 1.42 -6.10
CA LEU A 287 -7.04 1.37 -6.19
C LEU A 287 -7.50 1.21 -7.65
N CYS A 288 -6.92 1.95 -8.59
CA CYS A 288 -7.23 1.79 -10.02
C CYS A 288 -6.89 0.40 -10.52
N PHE A 289 -5.78 -0.17 -10.07
CA PHE A 289 -5.43 -1.55 -10.39
C PHE A 289 -6.51 -2.53 -9.94
N VAL A 290 -6.90 -2.51 -8.66
CA VAL A 290 -7.85 -3.48 -8.09
C VAL A 290 -9.31 -3.26 -8.50
N THR A 291 -9.65 -2.06 -8.99
CA THR A 291 -10.99 -1.73 -9.50
C THR A 291 -11.07 -1.76 -11.01
N ARG A 292 -9.98 -2.11 -11.70
CA ARG A 292 -9.84 -2.12 -13.16
C ARG A 292 -10.22 -0.79 -13.81
N LYS A 293 -9.92 0.31 -13.13
CA LYS A 293 -10.18 1.66 -13.63
C LYS A 293 -9.11 2.06 -14.65
N LYS A 294 -9.51 2.62 -15.78
CA LYS A 294 -8.57 3.18 -16.76
C LYS A 294 -7.70 4.23 -16.09
N GLY A 295 -6.39 4.14 -16.25
CA GLY A 295 -5.48 5.10 -15.62
C GLY A 295 -4.07 5.13 -16.19
N ILE A 296 -3.39 6.27 -15.92
CA ILE A 296 -1.98 6.47 -16.24
C ILE A 296 -1.21 6.59 -14.92
N GLY A 297 -0.26 5.69 -14.73
CA GLY A 297 0.71 5.74 -13.65
C GLY A 297 1.99 6.45 -14.10
N LEU A 298 2.33 7.54 -13.43
CA LEU A 298 3.60 8.25 -13.62
C LEU A 298 4.63 7.65 -12.67
N PHE A 299 5.62 6.97 -13.20
CA PHE A 299 6.63 6.29 -12.42
C PHE A 299 8.00 6.93 -12.64
N ARG A 300 8.77 7.06 -11.56
CA ARG A 300 10.19 7.36 -11.65
C ARG A 300 10.98 6.21 -12.28
N ASP A 301 10.52 4.99 -12.07
CA ASP A 301 11.08 3.74 -12.62
C ASP A 301 9.96 2.73 -12.81
N THR A 302 9.66 2.38 -14.05
CA THR A 302 8.60 1.42 -14.38
C THR A 302 8.98 -0.04 -14.12
N SER A 303 10.25 -0.32 -13.80
CA SER A 303 10.69 -1.67 -13.44
C SER A 303 10.44 -2.05 -11.98
N VAL A 304 9.85 -1.13 -11.18
CA VAL A 304 9.50 -1.45 -9.79
C VAL A 304 8.39 -2.52 -9.71
N PRO A 305 8.40 -3.35 -8.65
CA PRO A 305 7.42 -4.43 -8.48
C PRO A 305 5.95 -3.99 -8.54
N PHE A 306 5.66 -2.75 -8.19
CA PHE A 306 4.30 -2.18 -8.14
C PHE A 306 3.82 -1.55 -9.46
N ALA A 307 4.62 -1.53 -10.52
CA ALA A 307 4.16 -1.12 -11.83
C ALA A 307 3.37 -2.26 -12.47
N HIS A 308 2.04 -2.26 -12.28
CA HIS A 308 1.17 -3.33 -12.74
C HIS A 308 1.03 -3.33 -14.27
N GLU A 309 1.35 -4.46 -14.92
CA GLU A 309 1.21 -4.65 -16.36
C GLU A 309 -0.16 -5.24 -16.67
N VAL A 310 -1.15 -4.37 -16.86
CA VAL A 310 -2.55 -4.75 -17.13
C VAL A 310 -3.19 -3.84 -18.18
N PRO A 311 -4.18 -4.31 -18.94
CA PRO A 311 -4.72 -3.55 -20.08
C PRO A 311 -5.32 -2.18 -19.73
N TRP A 312 -5.84 -2.01 -18.51
CA TRP A 312 -6.49 -0.78 -18.06
C TRP A 312 -5.55 0.25 -17.43
N LEU A 313 -4.27 -0.08 -17.23
CA LEU A 313 -3.26 0.83 -16.71
C LEU A 313 -2.11 1.00 -17.69
N LYS A 314 -1.73 2.24 -17.93
CA LYS A 314 -0.53 2.61 -18.68
C LYS A 314 0.49 3.19 -17.72
N ASN A 315 1.62 2.51 -17.58
CA ASN A 315 2.72 2.95 -16.74
C ASN A 315 3.77 3.62 -17.61
N ILE A 316 4.01 4.89 -17.38
CA ILE A 316 5.00 5.65 -18.10
C ILE A 316 6.09 6.17 -17.16
N GLY A 317 7.30 6.15 -17.63
CA GLY A 317 8.50 6.55 -16.90
C GLY A 317 9.52 7.22 -17.81
N PRO A 318 10.64 7.68 -17.27
CA PRO A 318 11.77 8.20 -18.05
C PRO A 318 12.25 7.18 -19.08
N SER A 319 12.72 7.68 -20.22
CA SER A 319 13.36 6.85 -21.27
C SER A 319 14.72 6.29 -20.82
N GLU A 320 15.41 7.01 -19.94
CA GLU A 320 16.71 6.60 -19.42
C GLU A 320 16.58 5.70 -18.19
N LYS A 321 17.39 4.64 -18.15
CA LYS A 321 17.46 3.76 -16.97
C LYS A 321 18.01 4.53 -15.77
N ILE A 322 17.37 4.32 -14.63
CA ILE A 322 17.73 4.96 -13.36
C ILE A 322 18.79 4.14 -12.64
N ASP A 323 19.86 4.80 -12.20
CA ASP A 323 20.79 4.22 -11.23
C ASP A 323 20.14 4.22 -9.85
N ARG A 324 19.72 3.04 -9.40
CA ARG A 324 19.08 2.83 -8.08
C ARG A 324 20.02 2.96 -6.90
N SER A 325 21.32 3.07 -7.13
CA SER A 325 22.31 3.27 -6.06
C SER A 325 22.28 4.68 -5.47
N VAL A 326 21.71 5.66 -6.19
CA VAL A 326 21.56 7.05 -5.73
C VAL A 326 20.39 7.15 -4.77
N LYS A 327 20.63 7.65 -3.56
CA LYS A 327 19.58 7.86 -2.54
C LYS A 327 18.59 8.94 -2.96
N ASP A 328 17.32 8.64 -2.76
CA ASP A 328 16.16 9.41 -3.18
C ASP A 328 15.79 10.52 -2.19
N GLU A 329 16.67 11.50 -1.95
CA GLU A 329 16.42 12.53 -0.93
C GLU A 329 15.93 13.88 -1.49
N GLU A 330 16.05 14.15 -2.79
CA GLU A 330 15.69 15.42 -3.41
C GLU A 330 14.31 15.40 -4.07
N TYR A 331 13.57 16.50 -3.89
CA TYR A 331 12.27 16.74 -4.51
C TYR A 331 12.25 18.14 -5.16
N PRO A 332 11.67 18.25 -6.34
CA PRO A 332 11.20 17.19 -7.25
C PRO A 332 12.36 16.47 -7.96
N ASP A 333 12.24 15.15 -8.15
CA ASP A 333 13.25 14.40 -8.90
C ASP A 333 13.24 14.83 -10.38
N GLU A 334 14.40 15.20 -10.91
CA GLU A 334 14.57 15.54 -12.32
C GLU A 334 14.15 14.42 -13.25
N LYS A 335 14.34 13.15 -12.83
CA LYS A 335 14.03 11.97 -13.63
C LYS A 335 12.56 11.82 -13.94
N ILE A 336 11.66 12.00 -12.96
CA ILE A 336 10.22 11.95 -13.23
C ILE A 336 9.76 13.13 -14.10
N ASN A 337 10.45 14.26 -14.03
CA ASN A 337 10.20 15.41 -14.90
C ASN A 337 10.65 15.17 -16.34
N SER A 338 11.54 14.20 -16.61
CA SER A 338 12.00 13.85 -17.96
C SER A 338 11.02 12.98 -18.75
N ILE A 339 9.93 12.52 -18.12
CA ILE A 339 8.86 11.81 -18.85
C ILE A 339 8.31 12.73 -19.94
N SER A 340 8.40 12.30 -21.22
CA SER A 340 8.02 13.15 -22.34
C SER A 340 6.50 13.37 -22.42
N VAL A 341 6.10 14.55 -22.88
CA VAL A 341 4.67 14.87 -23.14
C VAL A 341 4.11 13.93 -24.21
N GLU A 342 4.94 13.52 -25.17
CA GLU A 342 4.56 12.58 -26.21
C GLU A 342 4.21 11.20 -25.64
N SER A 343 5.04 10.65 -24.74
CA SER A 343 4.73 9.38 -24.06
C SER A 343 3.42 9.46 -23.27
N PHE A 344 3.15 10.61 -22.65
CA PHE A 344 1.91 10.83 -21.91
C PHE A 344 0.71 10.90 -22.86
N ARG A 345 0.82 11.61 -24.00
CA ARG A 345 -0.21 11.71 -25.03
C ARG A 345 -0.55 10.33 -25.60
N ASN A 346 0.48 9.54 -25.97
CA ASN A 346 0.28 8.19 -26.50
C ASN A 346 -0.47 7.30 -25.49
N ALA A 347 -0.12 7.37 -24.21
CA ALA A 347 -0.83 6.64 -23.17
C ALA A 347 -2.30 7.09 -23.01
N LEU A 348 -2.60 8.39 -23.17
CA LEU A 348 -3.97 8.92 -23.18
C LEU A 348 -4.77 8.38 -24.38
N GLU A 349 -4.19 8.37 -25.56
CA GLU A 349 -4.84 7.90 -26.80
C GLU A 349 -5.13 6.40 -26.74
N GLU A 350 -4.23 5.60 -26.18
CA GLU A 350 -4.43 4.16 -25.99
C GLU A 350 -5.52 3.81 -24.99
N LEU A 351 -5.86 4.72 -24.06
CA LEU A 351 -6.91 4.54 -23.06
C LEU A 351 -8.26 5.16 -23.47
N LYS A 352 -8.31 5.94 -24.54
CA LYS A 352 -9.54 6.55 -25.06
C LYS A 352 -10.53 5.46 -25.53
#